data_9083040aaa7bc95e5a4dc793ef36f81e
#
_entry.id   9083040aaa7bc95e5a4dc793ef36f81e
#
_cell.length_a   1.000
_cell.length_b   1.000
_cell.length_c   1.000
_cell.angle_alpha   90.00
_cell.angle_beta   90.00
_cell.angle_gamma   90.00
#
_symmetry.space_group_name_H-M   'P 1'
#
loop_
_entity.id
_entity.type
_entity.pdbx_description
1 polymer ?
#
loop_
_entity_poly.entity_id
_entity_poly.type
_entity_poly.pdbx_seq_one_letter_code
_entity_poly.pdbx_strand_id
1 'polypeptide(L)'
;MLEGVRARWPTAVGQGIGGPQMARQGFEAWWPHHKLAVHGFSWELLRRYREIVGIRRDLGDRLLAAPPDVFIGVDAPDFNLALEARLKAQGVKTVHFVCPSVWAWRPERLEAIRRSVDHVLCIFPFEPALLADHGIAATYVGHPVAN
;
A
#
# COMPACT_ATOMS: atom_id res chain seq x y z
N MET A 1 -7.03 10.57 3.89
CA MET A 1 -7.18 9.22 4.47
C MET A 1 -6.94 9.20 5.98
N LEU A 2 -5.75 9.52 6.47
CA LEU A 2 -5.46 9.51 7.92
C LEU A 2 -6.39 10.41 8.74
N GLU A 3 -6.72 11.58 8.22
CA GLU A 3 -7.66 12.48 8.88
C GLU A 3 -9.03 11.83 9.08
N GLY A 4 -9.54 11.15 8.05
CA GLY A 4 -10.81 10.43 8.13
C GLY A 4 -10.78 9.27 9.11
N VAL A 5 -9.68 8.52 9.13
CA VAL A 5 -9.48 7.42 10.09
C VAL A 5 -9.47 7.95 11.51
N ARG A 6 -8.73 9.02 11.79
CA ARG A 6 -8.65 9.61 13.14
C ARG A 6 -9.95 10.25 13.58
N ALA A 7 -10.72 10.81 12.66
CA ALA A 7 -12.04 11.35 12.98
C ALA A 7 -12.99 10.26 13.49
N ARG A 8 -12.91 9.06 12.91
CA ARG A 8 -13.76 7.93 13.29
C ARG A 8 -13.19 7.11 14.46
N TRP A 9 -11.87 6.96 14.50
CA TRP A 9 -11.16 6.23 15.56
C TRP A 9 -10.04 7.11 16.13
N PRO A 10 -10.36 7.99 17.11
CA PRO A 10 -9.38 8.95 17.64
C PRO A 10 -8.16 8.31 18.31
N THR A 11 -8.29 7.06 18.75
CA THR A 11 -7.20 6.30 19.41
C THR A 11 -6.35 5.49 18.43
N ALA A 12 -6.68 5.50 17.13
CA ALA A 12 -5.90 4.80 16.12
C ALA A 12 -4.48 5.38 16.02
N VAL A 13 -3.49 4.47 15.97
CA VAL A 13 -2.07 4.82 15.83
C VAL A 13 -1.60 4.39 14.44
N GLY A 14 -1.05 5.34 13.68
CA GLY A 14 -0.47 5.08 12.37
C GLY A 14 1.05 5.02 12.44
N GLN A 15 1.64 3.97 11.88
CA GLN A 15 3.08 3.73 11.85
C GLN A 15 3.51 3.20 10.49
N GLY A 16 4.73 3.46 10.06
CA GLY A 16 5.29 2.92 8.83
C GLY A 16 6.10 3.94 8.04
N ILE A 17 5.93 3.95 6.71
CA ILE A 17 6.60 4.88 5.82
C ILE A 17 5.61 5.97 5.44
N GLY A 18 5.94 7.21 5.74
CA GLY A 18 5.06 8.34 5.46
C GLY A 18 5.79 9.66 5.30
N GLY A 19 5.09 10.63 4.71
CA GLY A 19 5.60 11.98 4.48
C GLY A 19 5.23 12.97 5.59
N PRO A 20 5.64 14.24 5.44
CA PRO A 20 5.41 15.29 6.45
C PRO A 20 3.94 15.52 6.79
N GLN A 21 3.05 15.41 5.82
CA GLN A 21 1.61 15.61 6.05
C GLN A 21 1.02 14.48 6.91
N MET A 22 1.51 13.25 6.73
CA MET A 22 1.11 12.14 7.58
C MET A 22 1.62 12.33 9.01
N ALA A 23 2.85 12.81 9.17
CA ALA A 23 3.42 13.11 10.48
C ALA A 23 2.60 14.16 11.24
N ARG A 24 2.04 15.16 10.55
CA ARG A 24 1.13 16.16 11.13
C ARG A 24 -0.16 15.55 11.67
N GLN A 25 -0.58 14.41 11.13
CA GLN A 25 -1.74 13.62 11.60
C GLN A 25 -1.37 12.60 12.69
N GLY A 26 -0.20 12.72 13.31
CA GLY A 26 0.27 11.83 14.36
C GLY A 26 0.81 10.49 13.87
N PHE A 27 1.16 10.40 12.59
CA PHE A 27 1.76 9.20 12.01
C PHE A 27 3.24 9.08 12.43
N GLU A 28 3.63 7.92 12.92
CA GLU A 28 5.02 7.61 13.24
C GLU A 28 5.72 7.05 12.00
N ALA A 29 6.61 7.86 11.40
CA ALA A 29 7.38 7.46 10.23
C ALA A 29 8.65 6.74 10.65
N TRP A 30 8.76 5.45 10.31
CA TRP A 30 9.94 4.61 10.57
C TRP A 30 11.04 4.84 9.52
N TRP A 31 10.62 5.13 8.26
CA TRP A 31 11.51 5.51 7.17
C TRP A 31 10.92 6.71 6.42
N PRO A 32 11.77 7.62 5.93
CA PRO A 32 11.28 8.72 5.09
C PRO A 32 10.81 8.19 3.73
N HIS A 33 9.69 8.73 3.23
CA HIS A 33 9.08 8.29 1.97
C HIS A 33 9.99 8.47 0.75
N HIS A 34 10.90 9.45 0.76
CA HIS A 34 11.83 9.69 -0.35
C HIS A 34 12.82 8.53 -0.58
N LYS A 35 13.01 7.67 0.42
CA LYS A 35 13.82 6.45 0.26
C LYS A 35 13.25 5.47 -0.75
N LEU A 36 11.95 5.56 -1.05
CA LEU A 36 11.28 4.72 -2.05
C LEU A 36 11.28 5.33 -3.46
N ALA A 37 11.69 6.60 -3.60
CA ALA A 37 11.74 7.28 -4.89
C ALA A 37 12.98 6.85 -5.69
N VAL A 38 12.76 6.32 -6.91
CA VAL A 38 13.82 5.88 -7.80
C VAL A 38 13.73 6.67 -9.10
N HIS A 39 14.81 7.36 -9.47
CA HIS A 39 14.90 8.14 -10.68
C HIS A 39 16.13 7.74 -11.51
N GLY A 40 15.91 7.42 -12.79
CA GLY A 40 16.97 7.19 -13.76
C GLY A 40 17.55 5.77 -13.79
N PHE A 41 18.40 5.53 -14.81
CA PHE A 41 19.12 4.27 -15.01
C PHE A 41 20.60 4.45 -14.71
N SER A 42 21.12 3.83 -13.64
CA SER A 42 22.56 3.81 -13.32
C SER A 42 22.85 2.74 -12.26
N TRP A 43 24.14 2.60 -11.88
CA TRP A 43 24.57 1.78 -10.74
C TRP A 43 23.88 2.20 -9.43
N GLU A 44 23.47 3.46 -9.32
CA GLU A 44 22.68 3.96 -8.20
C GLU A 44 21.29 3.30 -8.15
N LEU A 45 20.73 2.95 -9.31
CA LEU A 45 19.47 2.23 -9.39
C LEU A 45 19.55 0.85 -8.72
N LEU A 46 20.64 0.10 -8.96
CA LEU A 46 20.87 -1.19 -8.31
C LEU A 46 21.05 -1.07 -6.81
N ARG A 47 21.80 -0.05 -6.36
CA ARG A 47 21.96 0.22 -4.92
C ARG A 47 20.63 0.57 -4.27
N ARG A 48 19.85 1.46 -4.90
CA ARG A 48 18.52 1.87 -4.40
C ARG A 48 17.54 0.72 -4.42
N TYR A 49 17.59 -0.13 -5.45
CA TYR A 49 16.75 -1.32 -5.51
C TYR A 49 17.03 -2.25 -4.32
N ARG A 50 18.29 -2.51 -4.02
CA ARG A 50 18.69 -3.33 -2.85
C ARG A 50 18.27 -2.68 -1.53
N GLU A 51 18.44 -1.36 -1.43
CA GLU A 51 18.00 -0.59 -0.26
C GLU A 51 16.48 -0.68 -0.08
N ILE A 52 15.71 -0.50 -1.16
CA ILE A 52 14.25 -0.59 -1.15
C ILE A 52 13.79 -1.99 -0.75
N VAL A 53 14.38 -3.03 -1.32
CA VAL A 53 14.06 -4.42 -0.95
C VAL A 53 14.41 -4.69 0.52
N GLY A 54 15.54 -4.16 0.99
CA GLY A 54 15.94 -4.24 2.40
C GLY A 54 14.96 -3.54 3.33
N ILE A 55 14.52 -2.33 2.98
CA ILE A 55 13.51 -1.59 3.75
C ILE A 55 12.19 -2.38 3.79
N ARG A 56 11.76 -2.93 2.66
CA ARG A 56 10.52 -3.72 2.59
C ARG A 56 10.61 -4.95 3.50
N ARG A 57 11.73 -5.66 3.47
CA ARG A 57 11.97 -6.82 4.33
C ARG A 57 11.96 -6.43 5.81
N ASP A 58 12.68 -5.38 6.18
CA ASP A 58 12.78 -4.92 7.57
C ASP A 58 11.44 -4.39 8.09
N LEU A 59 10.71 -3.67 7.24
CA LEU A 59 9.35 -3.23 7.55
C LEU A 59 8.41 -4.43 7.79
N GLY A 60 8.47 -5.44 6.91
CA GLY A 60 7.71 -6.67 7.07
C GLY A 60 8.04 -7.41 8.36
N ASP A 61 9.32 -7.55 8.67
CA ASP A 61 9.78 -8.19 9.93
C ASP A 61 9.27 -7.44 11.15
N ARG A 62 9.34 -6.12 11.13
CA ARG A 62 8.87 -5.26 12.23
C ARG A 62 7.35 -5.34 12.40
N LEU A 63 6.61 -5.34 11.31
CA LEU A 63 5.14 -5.47 11.34
C LEU A 63 4.69 -6.85 11.82
N LEU A 64 5.40 -7.92 11.45
CA LEU A 64 5.07 -9.27 11.91
C LEU A 64 5.48 -9.52 13.36
N ALA A 65 6.49 -8.81 13.86
CA ALA A 65 6.87 -8.87 15.28
C ALA A 65 5.81 -8.27 16.20
N ALA A 66 5.11 -7.23 15.72
CA ALA A 66 3.99 -6.59 16.42
C ALA A 66 2.89 -6.30 15.38
N PRO A 67 2.05 -7.30 15.02
CA PRO A 67 1.12 -7.19 13.92
C PRO A 67 0.10 -6.05 14.10
N PRO A 68 -0.11 -5.21 13.07
CA PRO A 68 -1.13 -4.17 13.11
C PRO A 68 -2.52 -4.77 12.93
N ASP A 69 -3.56 -4.02 13.30
CA ASP A 69 -4.94 -4.39 13.03
C ASP A 69 -5.24 -4.40 11.53
N VAL A 70 -4.64 -3.45 10.79
CA VAL A 70 -4.73 -3.37 9.35
C VAL A 70 -3.44 -2.75 8.77
N PHE A 71 -3.00 -3.28 7.64
CA PHE A 71 -1.95 -2.66 6.83
C PHE A 71 -2.59 -2.00 5.61
N ILE A 72 -2.24 -0.75 5.36
CA ILE A 72 -2.72 0.00 4.20
C ILE A 72 -1.52 0.37 3.32
N GLY A 73 -1.44 -0.24 2.13
CA GLY A 73 -0.49 0.14 1.11
C GLY A 73 -1.08 1.23 0.22
N VAL A 74 -0.34 2.30 0.00
CA VAL A 74 -0.76 3.43 -0.83
C VAL A 74 0.08 3.47 -2.08
N ASP A 75 -0.55 3.22 -3.24
CA ASP A 75 0.11 3.20 -4.55
C ASP A 75 1.36 2.28 -4.55
N ALA A 76 2.39 2.60 -5.32
CA ALA A 76 3.65 1.86 -5.39
C ALA A 76 3.46 0.32 -5.38
N PRO A 77 2.77 -0.26 -6.36
CA PRO A 77 2.38 -1.67 -6.32
C PRO A 77 3.58 -2.62 -6.30
N ASP A 78 4.69 -2.26 -6.93
CA ASP A 78 5.89 -3.09 -6.96
C ASP A 78 6.53 -3.24 -5.56
N PHE A 79 6.36 -2.24 -4.71
CA PHE A 79 6.78 -2.32 -3.31
C PHE A 79 5.70 -2.96 -2.42
N ASN A 80 4.47 -2.44 -2.51
CA ASN A 80 3.42 -2.76 -1.56
C ASN A 80 2.81 -4.15 -1.76
N LEU A 81 2.58 -4.60 -2.99
CA LEU A 81 1.91 -5.89 -3.23
C LEU A 81 2.68 -7.07 -2.63
N ALA A 82 4.00 -7.10 -2.76
CA ALA A 82 4.81 -8.17 -2.17
C ALA A 82 4.75 -8.14 -0.64
N LEU A 83 4.78 -6.96 -0.04
CA LEU A 83 4.67 -6.79 1.41
C LEU A 83 3.27 -7.18 1.90
N GLU A 84 2.24 -6.74 1.23
CA GLU A 84 0.85 -7.07 1.53
C GLU A 84 0.61 -8.58 1.46
N ALA A 85 1.13 -9.26 0.43
CA ALA A 85 1.02 -10.71 0.30
C ALA A 85 1.66 -11.45 1.48
N ARG A 86 2.83 -11.00 1.90
CA ARG A 86 3.53 -11.55 3.06
C ARG A 86 2.73 -11.37 4.35
N LEU A 87 2.20 -10.17 4.56
CA LEU A 87 1.40 -9.85 5.75
C LEU A 87 0.07 -10.61 5.75
N LYS A 88 -0.61 -10.65 4.62
CA LYS A 88 -1.87 -11.39 4.48
C LYS A 88 -1.69 -12.88 4.76
N ALA A 89 -0.61 -13.49 4.28
CA ALA A 89 -0.29 -14.88 4.54
C ALA A 89 -0.10 -15.19 6.03
N GLN A 90 0.25 -14.19 6.83
CA GLN A 90 0.40 -14.28 8.28
C GLN A 90 -0.84 -13.80 9.05
N GLY A 91 -1.96 -13.59 8.38
CA GLY A 91 -3.23 -13.23 9.00
C GLY A 91 -3.46 -11.74 9.24
N VAL A 92 -2.59 -10.87 8.77
CA VAL A 92 -2.79 -9.41 8.85
C VAL A 92 -3.77 -8.97 7.76
N LYS A 93 -4.76 -8.15 8.12
CA LYS A 93 -5.67 -7.54 7.14
C LYS A 93 -4.93 -6.52 6.30
N THR A 94 -5.09 -6.61 4.98
CA THR A 94 -4.39 -5.74 4.03
C THR A 94 -5.38 -5.00 3.14
N VAL A 95 -5.15 -3.69 2.99
CA VAL A 95 -5.92 -2.79 2.12
C VAL A 95 -4.95 -2.07 1.21
N HIS A 96 -5.25 -2.01 -0.07
CA HIS A 96 -4.45 -1.26 -1.04
C HIS A 96 -5.25 -0.07 -1.55
N PHE A 97 -4.68 1.13 -1.42
CA PHE A 97 -5.25 2.37 -1.94
C PHE A 97 -4.58 2.72 -3.27
N VAL A 98 -5.35 3.06 -4.26
CA VAL A 98 -4.98 3.26 -5.67
C VAL A 98 -4.75 1.92 -6.38
N CYS A 99 -5.80 1.43 -7.02
CA CYS A 99 -5.72 0.18 -7.80
C CYS A 99 -4.63 0.27 -8.89
N PRO A 100 -3.74 -0.71 -8.96
CA PRO A 100 -2.81 -0.79 -10.09
C PRO A 100 -3.56 -0.86 -11.42
N SER A 101 -3.01 -0.25 -12.47
CA SER A 101 -3.64 -0.18 -13.80
C SER A 101 -3.60 -1.52 -14.54
N VAL A 102 -4.13 -2.57 -13.92
CA VAL A 102 -4.12 -3.94 -14.46
C VAL A 102 -5.06 -4.13 -15.63
N TRP A 103 -6.12 -3.33 -15.71
CA TRP A 103 -7.13 -3.37 -16.77
C TRP A 103 -6.57 -3.02 -18.14
N ALA A 104 -5.43 -2.32 -18.20
CA ALA A 104 -4.82 -1.91 -19.46
C ALA A 104 -3.82 -2.94 -20.03
N TRP A 105 -3.18 -3.78 -19.17
CA TRP A 105 -1.97 -4.45 -19.61
C TRP A 105 -1.75 -5.88 -19.14
N ARG A 106 -2.20 -6.31 -17.92
CA ARG A 106 -1.69 -7.55 -17.31
C ARG A 106 -2.70 -8.28 -16.43
N PRO A 107 -3.44 -9.24 -17.01
CA PRO A 107 -4.35 -10.10 -16.23
C PRO A 107 -3.69 -10.85 -15.08
N GLU A 108 -2.40 -11.22 -15.23
CA GLU A 108 -1.64 -11.90 -14.18
C GLU A 108 -1.46 -11.05 -12.90
N ARG A 109 -1.52 -9.73 -13.03
CA ARG A 109 -1.48 -8.83 -11.86
C ARG A 109 -2.75 -8.93 -11.02
N LEU A 110 -3.87 -9.26 -11.62
CA LEU A 110 -5.13 -9.48 -10.87
C LEU A 110 -4.98 -10.60 -9.87
N GLU A 111 -4.33 -11.71 -10.25
CA GLU A 111 -4.06 -12.79 -9.32
C GLU A 111 -3.10 -12.38 -8.21
N ALA A 112 -2.07 -11.59 -8.54
CA ALA A 112 -1.16 -11.05 -7.55
C ALA A 112 -1.89 -10.13 -6.56
N ILE A 113 -2.79 -9.27 -7.04
CA ILE A 113 -3.62 -8.41 -6.18
C ILE A 113 -4.51 -9.25 -5.29
N ARG A 114 -5.18 -10.26 -5.83
CA ARG A 114 -6.08 -11.13 -5.08
C ARG A 114 -5.36 -11.83 -3.92
N ARG A 115 -4.12 -12.26 -4.12
CA ARG A 115 -3.30 -12.89 -3.08
C ARG A 115 -2.74 -11.90 -2.07
N SER A 116 -2.61 -10.64 -2.45
CA SER A 116 -1.94 -9.62 -1.63
C SER A 116 -2.89 -8.84 -0.73
N VAL A 117 -4.13 -8.64 -1.14
CA VAL A 117 -5.04 -7.72 -0.45
C VAL A 117 -6.38 -8.36 -0.09
N ASP A 118 -6.95 -7.88 1.01
CA ASP A 118 -8.33 -8.18 1.38
C ASP A 118 -9.29 -7.19 0.75
N HIS A 119 -8.87 -5.95 0.49
CA HIS A 119 -9.71 -4.91 -0.08
C HIS A 119 -8.90 -3.89 -0.86
N VAL A 120 -9.45 -3.39 -1.97
CA VAL A 120 -8.84 -2.31 -2.77
C VAL A 120 -9.72 -1.06 -2.70
N LEU A 121 -9.10 0.07 -2.42
CA LEU A 121 -9.76 1.38 -2.49
C LEU A 121 -9.43 2.01 -3.84
N CYS A 122 -10.44 2.15 -4.68
CA CYS A 122 -10.29 2.57 -6.08
C CYS A 122 -10.55 4.04 -6.27
N ILE A 123 -9.77 4.67 -7.15
CA ILE A 123 -9.91 6.09 -7.50
C ILE A 123 -10.71 6.31 -8.78
N PHE A 124 -11.02 5.24 -9.52
CA PHE A 124 -11.87 5.30 -10.72
C PHE A 124 -13.14 4.46 -10.53
N PRO A 125 -14.32 4.96 -10.99
CA PRO A 125 -15.59 4.32 -10.69
C PRO A 125 -15.81 2.98 -11.38
N PHE A 126 -15.09 2.65 -12.45
CA PHE A 126 -15.21 1.38 -13.17
C PHE A 126 -14.41 0.23 -12.56
N GLU A 127 -13.42 0.53 -11.73
CA GLU A 127 -12.48 -0.47 -11.20
C GLU A 127 -13.12 -1.49 -10.27
N PRO A 128 -14.03 -1.12 -9.35
CA PRO A 128 -14.63 -2.11 -8.45
C PRO A 128 -15.33 -3.26 -9.17
N ALA A 129 -16.09 -2.97 -10.23
CA ALA A 129 -16.77 -4.00 -11.00
C ALA A 129 -15.77 -4.94 -11.70
N LEU A 130 -14.70 -4.37 -12.27
CA LEU A 130 -13.63 -5.14 -12.89
C LEU A 130 -12.96 -6.09 -11.89
N LEU A 131 -12.65 -5.59 -10.69
CA LEU A 131 -12.00 -6.37 -9.65
C LEU A 131 -12.95 -7.44 -9.07
N ALA A 132 -14.23 -7.14 -8.94
CA ALA A 132 -15.24 -8.09 -8.47
C ALA A 132 -15.34 -9.32 -9.38
N ASP A 133 -15.20 -9.15 -10.70
CA ASP A 133 -15.19 -10.25 -11.66
C ASP A 133 -14.02 -11.23 -11.43
N HIS A 134 -12.99 -10.79 -10.72
CA HIS A 134 -11.82 -11.60 -10.37
C HIS A 134 -11.77 -11.98 -8.89
N GLY A 135 -12.87 -11.83 -8.16
CA GLY A 135 -12.97 -12.20 -6.75
C GLY A 135 -12.23 -11.26 -5.80
N ILE A 136 -12.00 -10.00 -6.21
CA ILE A 136 -11.31 -9.00 -5.40
C ILE A 136 -12.34 -7.99 -4.88
N ALA A 137 -12.46 -7.87 -3.56
CA ALA A 137 -13.32 -6.87 -2.93
C ALA A 137 -12.73 -5.47 -3.12
N ALA A 138 -13.55 -4.53 -3.55
CA ALA A 138 -13.11 -3.17 -3.85
C ALA A 138 -14.21 -2.14 -3.61
N THR A 139 -13.80 -0.90 -3.34
CA THR A 139 -14.71 0.23 -3.14
C THR A 139 -14.17 1.46 -3.87
N TYR A 140 -15.04 2.13 -4.61
CA TYR A 140 -14.72 3.43 -5.20
C TYR A 140 -14.77 4.51 -4.11
N VAL A 141 -13.67 5.25 -3.96
CA VAL A 141 -13.53 6.31 -2.93
C VAL A 141 -13.32 7.70 -3.53
N GLY A 142 -13.27 7.81 -4.85
CA GLY A 142 -13.00 9.05 -5.55
C GLY A 142 -11.50 9.33 -5.73
N HIS A 143 -11.19 10.26 -6.62
CA HIS A 143 -9.81 10.66 -6.90
C HIS A 143 -9.39 11.78 -5.93
N PRO A 144 -8.25 11.66 -5.24
CA PRO A 144 -7.84 12.65 -4.23
C PRO A 144 -7.67 14.08 -4.77
N VAL A 145 -7.39 14.22 -6.05
CA VAL A 145 -7.17 15.52 -6.72
C VAL A 145 -8.49 16.12 -7.26
N ALA A 146 -9.58 15.37 -7.22
CA ALA A 146 -10.88 15.80 -7.75
C ALA A 146 -11.74 16.59 -6.74
N ASN A 147 -11.26 16.76 -5.51
CA ASN A 147 -11.97 17.48 -4.44
C ASN A 147 -11.39 18.88 -4.23
#